data_9a79d4f59163205e9eeddcce6f95d391
#
_entry.id   9a79d4f59163205e9eeddcce6f95d391
#
_cell.length_a   1.000
_cell.length_b   1.000
_cell.length_c   1.000
_cell.angle_alpha   90.00
_cell.angle_beta   90.00
_cell.angle_gamma   90.00
#
_symmetry.space_group_name_H-M   'P 1'
#
loop_
_entity.id
_entity.type
_entity.pdbx_description
1 polymer ?
#
loop_
_entity_poly.entity_id
_entity_poly.type
_entity_poly.pdbx_seq_one_letter_code
_entity_poly.pdbx_strand_id
1 'polypeptide(L)'
;EKVPVGLRGGDNVTRQINDLLPPGSPVHRLVLVEVYTPGGNWSSYPPHKHDVHMKDDAGNLVEADLEEVYYYRINPPEGYAFQRVYTDNSCPLHRAGFPIDAVVMAEDGCAVLVPEGYHPVVSAPGYTTYYLNVLAGSAQVLANQDDPHYSWVKENYRSTDDRLPLY
;
A
#
# COMPACT_ATOMS: atom_id res chain seq x y z
N GLU A 1 -22.39 -9.35 5.95
CA GLU A 1 -21.70 -8.37 6.80
C GLU A 1 -21.11 -7.29 5.89
N LYS A 2 -21.26 -5.99 6.22
CA LYS A 2 -20.72 -4.93 5.38
C LYS A 2 -19.22 -4.81 5.64
N VAL A 3 -18.43 -4.85 4.58
CA VAL A 3 -16.99 -4.59 4.64
C VAL A 3 -16.76 -3.13 5.05
N PRO A 4 -15.90 -2.84 6.03
CA PRO A 4 -15.55 -1.46 6.36
C PRO A 4 -14.90 -0.76 5.16
N VAL A 5 -15.43 0.41 4.81
CA VAL A 5 -14.95 1.25 3.71
C VAL A 5 -14.39 2.53 4.28
N GLY A 6 -13.18 2.90 3.89
CA GLY A 6 -12.52 4.13 4.32
C GLY A 6 -11.88 4.88 3.16
N LEU A 7 -11.84 6.21 3.26
CA LEU A 7 -11.02 7.04 2.38
C LEU A 7 -9.72 7.39 3.10
N ARG A 8 -8.61 7.28 2.42
CA ARG A 8 -7.28 7.64 2.94
C ARG A 8 -6.54 8.56 1.99
N GLY A 9 -5.60 9.32 2.57
CA GLY A 9 -4.88 10.36 1.87
C GLY A 9 -5.70 11.64 1.71
N GLY A 10 -5.28 12.50 0.80
CA GLY A 10 -5.98 13.72 0.42
C GLY A 10 -5.54 14.18 -0.96
N ASP A 11 -6.31 15.07 -1.56
CA ASP A 11 -6.06 15.57 -2.91
C ASP A 11 -5.82 14.41 -3.89
N ASN A 12 -4.77 14.46 -4.72
CA ASN A 12 -4.41 13.40 -5.67
C ASN A 12 -3.75 12.15 -5.02
N VAL A 13 -3.81 12.04 -3.69
CA VAL A 13 -3.39 10.84 -2.94
C VAL A 13 -4.61 10.15 -2.31
N THR A 14 -5.81 10.67 -2.56
CA THR A 14 -7.04 10.03 -2.08
C THR A 14 -7.27 8.69 -2.76
N ARG A 15 -7.51 7.65 -1.97
CA ARG A 15 -7.91 6.31 -2.41
C ARG A 15 -8.96 5.74 -1.47
N GLN A 16 -9.78 4.84 -1.99
CA GLN A 16 -10.73 4.06 -1.20
C GLN A 16 -10.09 2.76 -0.78
N ILE A 17 -10.28 2.39 0.49
CA ILE A 17 -9.81 1.12 1.05
C ILE A 17 -11.00 0.37 1.63
N ASN A 18 -11.12 -0.90 1.29
CA ASN A 18 -12.09 -1.82 1.86
C ASN A 18 -11.34 -2.88 2.68
N ASP A 19 -11.56 -2.89 3.98
CA ASP A 19 -10.95 -3.88 4.88
C ASP A 19 -11.69 -5.21 4.81
N LEU A 20 -11.15 -6.18 4.07
CA LEU A 20 -11.74 -7.52 3.93
C LEU A 20 -11.49 -8.40 5.17
N LEU A 21 -10.33 -8.24 5.79
CA LEU A 21 -9.94 -8.93 7.03
C LEU A 21 -9.41 -7.90 8.04
N PRO A 22 -10.30 -7.11 8.66
CA PRO A 22 -9.89 -6.13 9.64
C PRO A 22 -9.24 -6.78 10.87
N PRO A 23 -8.46 -6.04 11.68
CA PRO A 23 -7.85 -6.54 12.91
C PRO A 23 -8.89 -7.22 13.81
N GLY A 24 -8.57 -8.42 14.31
CA GLY A 24 -9.49 -9.25 15.10
C GLY A 24 -10.35 -10.22 14.28
N SER A 25 -10.22 -10.25 12.96
CA SER A 25 -10.78 -11.32 12.13
C SER A 25 -10.25 -12.69 12.56
N PRO A 26 -11.03 -13.80 12.43
CA PRO A 26 -10.64 -15.11 12.92
C PRO A 26 -9.61 -15.79 11.99
N VAL A 27 -8.53 -15.09 11.70
CA VAL A 27 -7.37 -15.54 10.94
C VAL A 27 -6.09 -15.28 11.70
N HIS A 28 -5.01 -16.03 11.41
CA HIS A 28 -3.82 -15.97 12.25
C HIS A 28 -2.88 -14.79 11.91
N ARG A 29 -2.55 -14.60 10.63
CA ARG A 29 -1.52 -13.63 10.20
C ARG A 29 -1.88 -12.87 8.93
N LEU A 30 -3.01 -13.18 8.33
CA LEU A 30 -3.40 -12.61 7.06
C LEU A 30 -4.03 -11.23 7.26
N VAL A 31 -3.59 -10.27 6.49
CA VAL A 31 -4.25 -8.98 6.28
C VAL A 31 -4.68 -8.93 4.82
N LEU A 32 -5.91 -8.53 4.56
CA LEU A 32 -6.49 -8.52 3.22
C LEU A 32 -7.30 -7.25 3.03
N VAL A 33 -6.90 -6.43 2.07
CA VAL A 33 -7.58 -5.17 1.75
C VAL A 33 -7.73 -4.99 0.25
N GLU A 34 -8.83 -4.39 -0.16
CA GLU A 34 -9.01 -3.88 -1.51
C GLU A 34 -8.73 -2.38 -1.55
N VAL A 35 -8.09 -1.92 -2.60
CA VAL A 35 -7.81 -0.50 -2.81
C VAL A 35 -8.27 -0.07 -4.19
N TYR A 36 -8.99 1.05 -4.23
CA TYR A 36 -9.41 1.71 -5.47
C TYR A 36 -8.73 3.07 -5.56
N THR A 37 -7.95 3.26 -6.62
CA THR A 37 -7.19 4.48 -6.88
C THR A 37 -7.69 5.11 -8.18
N PRO A 38 -8.34 6.28 -8.12
CA PRO A 38 -8.77 7.00 -9.33
C PRO A 38 -7.59 7.37 -10.22
N GLY A 39 -7.83 7.47 -11.53
CA GLY A 39 -6.79 7.84 -12.50
C GLY A 39 -6.12 9.16 -12.19
N GLY A 40 -4.81 9.18 -12.25
CA GLY A 40 -3.95 10.31 -11.87
C GLY A 40 -3.64 10.40 -10.37
N ASN A 41 -4.29 9.57 -9.53
CA ASN A 41 -4.01 9.55 -8.10
C ASN A 41 -2.89 8.56 -7.75
N TRP A 42 -2.26 8.85 -6.61
CA TRP A 42 -1.32 7.97 -5.95
C TRP A 42 -2.00 7.19 -4.84
N SER A 43 -1.51 5.99 -4.59
CA SER A 43 -1.83 5.15 -3.43
C SER A 43 -0.58 4.51 -2.86
N SER A 44 -0.67 3.89 -1.68
CA SER A 44 0.52 3.52 -0.91
C SER A 44 1.51 4.70 -0.78
N TYR A 45 0.94 5.91 -0.66
CA TYR A 45 1.69 7.16 -0.60
C TYR A 45 1.28 7.99 0.64
N PRO A 46 2.23 8.61 1.41
CA PRO A 46 3.68 8.53 1.20
C PRO A 46 4.19 7.10 1.07
N PRO A 47 5.33 6.89 0.38
CA PRO A 47 5.97 5.58 0.35
C PRO A 47 6.16 5.07 1.78
N HIS A 48 5.80 3.82 2.03
CA HIS A 48 5.94 3.18 3.34
C HIS A 48 6.44 1.75 3.18
N LYS A 49 6.97 1.19 4.27
CA LYS A 49 7.48 -0.17 4.34
C LYS A 49 7.01 -0.87 5.61
N HIS A 50 7.13 -2.18 5.62
CA HIS A 50 6.80 -3.06 6.75
C HIS A 50 7.70 -4.30 6.71
N ASP A 51 9.01 -4.07 6.96
CA ASP A 51 10.08 -5.04 6.74
C ASP A 51 10.61 -5.68 8.03
N VAL A 52 10.25 -5.13 9.18
CA VAL A 52 10.76 -5.60 10.47
C VAL A 52 9.68 -5.57 11.54
N HIS A 53 9.69 -6.55 12.44
CA HIS A 53 8.79 -6.51 13.59
C HIS A 53 9.39 -5.63 14.69
N MET A 54 8.94 -4.38 14.78
CA MET A 54 9.49 -3.38 15.68
C MET A 54 8.42 -2.85 16.64
N LYS A 55 8.79 -2.70 17.90
CA LYS A 55 7.97 -2.07 18.94
C LYS A 55 8.68 -0.85 19.52
N ASP A 56 7.90 0.13 19.96
CA ASP A 56 8.39 1.28 20.73
C ASP A 56 8.73 0.89 22.18
N ASP A 57 9.29 1.84 22.93
CA ASP A 57 9.67 1.64 24.34
C ASP A 57 8.46 1.33 25.26
N ALA A 58 7.24 1.68 24.83
CA ALA A 58 6.00 1.36 25.52
C ALA A 58 5.44 -0.02 25.14
N GLY A 59 6.06 -0.72 24.20
CA GLY A 59 5.65 -2.04 23.73
C GLY A 59 4.61 -2.03 22.61
N ASN A 60 4.23 -0.86 22.07
CA ASN A 60 3.31 -0.76 20.94
C ASN A 60 4.01 -1.18 19.64
N LEU A 61 3.31 -1.91 18.79
CA LEU A 61 3.81 -2.28 17.46
C LEU A 61 3.85 -1.04 16.57
N VAL A 62 5.04 -0.66 16.09
CA VAL A 62 5.26 0.49 15.21
C VAL A 62 5.58 0.07 13.78
N GLU A 63 6.09 -1.14 13.58
CA GLU A 63 6.26 -1.77 12.27
C GLU A 63 6.04 -3.28 12.39
N ALA A 64 5.29 -3.87 11.48
CA ALA A 64 5.17 -5.31 11.32
C ALA A 64 6.08 -5.79 10.20
N ASP A 65 6.58 -7.01 10.29
CA ASP A 65 7.30 -7.69 9.22
C ASP A 65 6.25 -8.46 8.39
N LEU A 66 5.89 -7.94 7.22
CA LEU A 66 4.85 -8.46 6.35
C LEU A 66 5.37 -8.56 4.92
N GLU A 67 5.31 -9.74 4.34
CA GLU A 67 5.40 -9.92 2.89
C GLU A 67 4.09 -9.51 2.24
N GLU A 68 4.15 -8.86 1.09
CA GLU A 68 2.96 -8.32 0.42
C GLU A 68 2.91 -8.68 -1.05
N VAL A 69 1.69 -8.97 -1.52
CA VAL A 69 1.37 -9.19 -2.92
C VAL A 69 0.25 -8.24 -3.33
N TYR A 70 0.46 -7.53 -4.42
CA TYR A 70 -0.55 -6.73 -5.10
C TYR A 70 -1.09 -7.53 -6.28
N TYR A 71 -2.41 -7.80 -6.32
CA TYR A 71 -3.07 -8.32 -7.52
C TYR A 71 -3.89 -7.22 -8.15
N TYR A 72 -3.52 -6.83 -9.38
CA TYR A 72 -4.07 -5.67 -10.07
C TYR A 72 -5.24 -5.98 -10.98
N ARG A 73 -6.23 -5.09 -10.98
CA ARG A 73 -7.24 -4.97 -12.01
C ARG A 73 -7.33 -3.50 -12.43
N ILE A 74 -7.39 -3.26 -13.73
CA ILE A 74 -7.45 -1.92 -14.30
C ILE A 74 -8.77 -1.76 -15.05
N ASN A 75 -9.41 -0.59 -14.92
CA ASN A 75 -10.65 -0.31 -15.62
C ASN A 75 -10.57 1.06 -16.32
N PRO A 76 -10.71 1.12 -17.67
CA PRO A 76 -10.75 0.00 -18.63
C PRO A 76 -9.46 -0.85 -18.64
N PRO A 77 -9.51 -2.12 -19.10
CA PRO A 77 -8.43 -3.10 -18.89
C PRO A 77 -7.17 -2.87 -19.73
N GLU A 78 -7.20 -2.00 -20.73
CA GLU A 78 -6.02 -1.58 -21.51
C GLU A 78 -5.17 -0.54 -20.78
N GLY A 79 -5.60 -0.08 -19.62
CA GLY A 79 -4.86 0.85 -18.78
C GLY A 79 -3.74 0.20 -17.98
N TYR A 80 -3.04 1.01 -17.22
CA TYR A 80 -1.93 0.57 -16.36
C TYR A 80 -1.76 1.46 -15.14
N ALA A 81 -1.00 0.96 -14.19
CA ALA A 81 -0.43 1.73 -13.09
C ALA A 81 1.10 1.56 -13.07
N PHE A 82 1.81 2.48 -12.42
CA PHE A 82 3.20 2.24 -12.07
C PHE A 82 3.32 2.00 -10.58
N GLN A 83 4.10 0.98 -10.23
CA GLN A 83 4.53 0.73 -8.86
C GLN A 83 6.06 0.77 -8.79
N ARG A 84 6.61 1.59 -7.91
CA ARG A 84 8.03 1.53 -7.57
C ARG A 84 8.18 0.68 -6.32
N VAL A 85 9.18 -0.21 -6.30
CA VAL A 85 9.62 -0.92 -5.10
C VAL A 85 11.08 -0.56 -4.88
N TYR A 86 11.42 0.02 -3.73
CA TYR A 86 12.80 0.40 -3.45
C TYR A 86 13.16 0.24 -1.97
N THR A 87 14.42 -0.05 -1.72
CA THR A 87 14.96 -0.30 -0.39
C THR A 87 16.07 0.68 -0.05
N ASP A 88 16.29 0.90 1.24
CA ASP A 88 17.39 1.66 1.78
C ASP A 88 18.10 0.89 2.92
N ASN A 89 19.04 1.52 3.59
CA ASN A 89 19.80 0.91 4.69
C ASN A 89 18.94 0.52 5.92
N SER A 90 17.68 0.91 5.98
CA SER A 90 16.75 0.45 7.03
C SER A 90 16.17 -0.93 6.72
N CYS A 91 16.22 -1.37 5.45
CA CYS A 91 15.66 -2.63 4.98
C CYS A 91 16.66 -3.79 5.15
N PRO A 92 16.24 -4.96 5.69
CA PRO A 92 17.11 -6.11 5.87
C PRO A 92 17.79 -6.62 4.59
N LEU A 93 17.06 -6.79 3.49
CA LEU A 93 17.62 -7.24 2.20
C LEU A 93 18.67 -6.26 1.67
N HIS A 94 18.44 -4.96 1.80
CA HIS A 94 19.41 -3.94 1.38
C HIS A 94 20.74 -4.10 2.14
N ARG A 95 20.66 -4.26 3.47
CA ARG A 95 21.85 -4.48 4.31
C ARG A 95 22.56 -5.80 4.01
N ALA A 96 21.81 -6.80 3.55
CA ALA A 96 22.36 -8.09 3.13
C ALA A 96 23.03 -8.06 1.75
N GLY A 97 23.04 -6.89 1.07
CA GLY A 97 23.64 -6.72 -0.25
C GLY A 97 22.72 -7.03 -1.43
N PHE A 98 21.40 -7.06 -1.19
CA PHE A 98 20.36 -7.26 -2.22
C PHE A 98 19.45 -6.02 -2.32
N PRO A 99 19.97 -4.84 -2.71
CA PRO A 99 19.15 -3.64 -2.85
C PRO A 99 18.13 -3.80 -3.97
N ILE A 100 16.94 -3.25 -3.76
CA ILE A 100 15.87 -3.19 -4.76
C ILE A 100 15.69 -1.71 -5.13
N ASP A 101 15.56 -1.41 -6.42
CA ASP A 101 15.03 -0.16 -6.96
C ASP A 101 14.50 -0.45 -8.36
N ALA A 102 13.19 -0.74 -8.42
CA ALA A 102 12.52 -1.14 -9.65
C ALA A 102 11.21 -0.37 -9.82
N VAL A 103 10.90 0.00 -11.05
CA VAL A 103 9.58 0.51 -11.44
C VAL A 103 8.91 -0.56 -12.32
N VAL A 104 7.74 -0.99 -11.89
CA VAL A 104 6.94 -2.01 -12.58
C VAL A 104 5.73 -1.35 -13.21
N MET A 105 5.47 -1.64 -14.48
CA MET A 105 4.19 -1.33 -15.11
C MET A 105 3.20 -2.45 -14.76
N ALA A 106 2.20 -2.11 -13.95
CA ALA A 106 1.17 -3.03 -13.51
C ALA A 106 -0.03 -2.95 -14.46
N GLU A 107 -0.29 -4.03 -15.18
CA GLU A 107 -1.40 -4.19 -16.12
C GLU A 107 -2.54 -4.99 -15.51
N ASP A 108 -3.69 -5.01 -16.18
CA ASP A 108 -4.86 -5.79 -15.74
C ASP A 108 -4.53 -7.28 -15.61
N GLY A 109 -4.85 -7.84 -14.44
CA GLY A 109 -4.62 -9.26 -14.14
C GLY A 109 -3.19 -9.62 -13.72
N CYS A 110 -2.26 -8.65 -13.59
CA CYS A 110 -0.92 -8.95 -13.12
C CYS A 110 -0.83 -8.95 -11.58
N ALA A 111 0.25 -9.56 -11.07
CA ALA A 111 0.61 -9.51 -9.66
C ALA A 111 2.02 -8.91 -9.51
N VAL A 112 2.20 -8.06 -8.49
CA VAL A 112 3.49 -7.52 -8.10
C VAL A 112 3.82 -8.02 -6.71
N LEU A 113 5.01 -8.60 -6.55
CA LEU A 113 5.52 -9.05 -5.26
C LEU A 113 6.33 -7.94 -4.63
N VAL A 114 6.07 -7.65 -3.37
CA VAL A 114 6.83 -6.70 -2.55
C VAL A 114 7.48 -7.48 -1.40
N PRO A 115 8.70 -7.98 -1.59
CA PRO A 115 9.39 -8.72 -0.54
C PRO A 115 9.83 -7.83 0.61
N GLU A 116 10.27 -6.61 0.33
CA GLU A 116 10.67 -5.58 1.28
C GLU A 116 10.67 -4.20 0.61
N GLY A 117 10.67 -3.16 1.43
CA GLY A 117 10.91 -1.78 1.01
C GLY A 117 9.66 -0.95 0.77
N TYR A 118 9.91 0.27 0.36
CA TYR A 118 8.88 1.26 0.04
C TYR A 118 8.27 0.97 -1.33
N HIS A 119 6.94 1.07 -1.44
CA HIS A 119 6.24 0.55 -2.63
C HIS A 119 5.03 1.40 -3.10
N PRO A 120 5.24 2.71 -3.40
CA PRO A 120 4.16 3.58 -3.86
C PRO A 120 3.63 3.18 -5.24
N VAL A 121 2.35 3.49 -5.47
CA VAL A 121 1.62 3.21 -6.71
C VAL A 121 1.06 4.51 -7.29
N VAL A 122 1.04 4.65 -8.61
CA VAL A 122 0.31 5.72 -9.32
C VAL A 122 -0.54 5.15 -10.43
N SER A 123 -1.81 5.56 -10.47
CA SER A 123 -2.77 5.16 -11.51
C SER A 123 -2.65 6.04 -12.74
N ALA A 124 -2.64 5.47 -13.95
CA ALA A 124 -2.67 6.24 -15.18
C ALA A 124 -3.94 7.11 -15.28
N PRO A 125 -3.87 8.37 -15.76
CA PRO A 125 -5.05 9.20 -15.96
C PRO A 125 -6.07 8.56 -16.89
N GLY A 126 -7.36 8.68 -16.55
CA GLY A 126 -8.47 8.11 -17.32
C GLY A 126 -8.84 6.68 -16.96
N TYR A 127 -8.07 6.02 -16.09
CA TYR A 127 -8.31 4.66 -15.63
C TYR A 127 -8.55 4.62 -14.12
N THR A 128 -9.23 3.59 -13.65
CA THR A 128 -9.28 3.26 -12.22
C THR A 128 -8.41 2.05 -11.96
N THR A 129 -7.46 2.19 -11.06
CA THR A 129 -6.64 1.08 -10.60
C THR A 129 -7.26 0.48 -9.35
N TYR A 130 -7.61 -0.79 -9.42
CA TYR A 130 -7.91 -1.65 -8.29
C TYR A 130 -6.70 -2.54 -8.00
N TYR A 131 -6.43 -2.79 -6.74
CA TYR A 131 -5.59 -3.91 -6.36
C TYR A 131 -6.09 -4.56 -5.07
N LEU A 132 -5.96 -5.88 -5.03
CA LEU A 132 -6.10 -6.66 -3.83
C LEU A 132 -4.72 -6.79 -3.18
N ASN A 133 -4.59 -6.28 -1.97
CA ASN A 133 -3.41 -6.49 -1.14
C ASN A 133 -3.60 -7.73 -0.29
N VAL A 134 -2.65 -8.65 -0.40
CA VAL A 134 -2.53 -9.84 0.42
C VAL A 134 -1.23 -9.73 1.19
N LEU A 135 -1.33 -9.57 2.52
CA LEU A 135 -0.15 -9.45 3.38
C LEU A 135 -0.17 -10.57 4.43
N ALA A 136 0.99 -11.10 4.73
CA ALA A 136 1.15 -12.09 5.80
C ALA A 136 2.52 -11.96 6.46
N GLY A 137 2.58 -12.13 7.78
CA GLY A 137 3.86 -12.05 8.48
C GLY A 137 3.74 -12.07 9.99
N SER A 138 4.40 -11.15 10.66
CA SER A 138 4.60 -11.16 12.12
C SER A 138 3.38 -10.74 12.94
N ALA A 139 2.39 -10.06 12.31
CA ALA A 139 1.18 -9.59 12.98
C ALA A 139 0.00 -9.52 12.01
N GLN A 140 -1.23 -9.57 12.55
CA GLN A 140 -2.48 -9.37 11.80
C GLN A 140 -2.88 -7.87 11.88
N VAL A 141 -1.96 -7.00 11.56
CA VAL A 141 -2.20 -5.55 11.51
C VAL A 141 -1.18 -4.91 10.58
N LEU A 142 -1.62 -3.96 9.76
CA LEU A 142 -0.75 -3.18 8.89
C LEU A 142 -0.12 -2.03 9.69
N ALA A 143 0.97 -2.34 10.42
CA ALA A 143 1.83 -1.34 11.04
C ALA A 143 3.02 -1.09 10.11
N ASN A 144 3.21 0.14 9.66
CA ASN A 144 4.20 0.51 8.66
C ASN A 144 4.96 1.78 9.03
N GLN A 145 6.12 1.98 8.41
CA GLN A 145 6.93 3.18 8.53
C GLN A 145 6.97 3.93 7.20
N ASP A 146 6.61 5.21 7.23
CA ASP A 146 6.75 6.08 6.06
C ASP A 146 8.22 6.37 5.77
N ASP A 147 8.54 6.54 4.49
CA ASP A 147 9.82 7.10 4.08
C ASP A 147 9.92 8.56 4.59
N PRO A 148 10.91 8.87 5.44
CA PRO A 148 11.04 10.19 6.05
C PRO A 148 11.25 11.32 5.03
N HIS A 149 11.73 11.00 3.81
CA HIS A 149 11.89 11.99 2.75
C HIS A 149 10.55 12.50 2.20
N TYR A 150 9.47 11.71 2.32
CA TYR A 150 8.17 12.02 1.74
C TYR A 150 7.04 12.17 2.76
N SER A 151 7.25 11.82 4.03
CA SER A 151 6.21 11.79 5.07
C SER A 151 5.53 13.16 5.28
N TRP A 152 6.27 14.25 5.03
CA TRP A 152 5.81 15.64 5.16
C TRP A 152 4.58 15.97 4.29
N VAL A 153 4.34 15.22 3.20
CA VAL A 153 3.20 15.51 2.31
C VAL A 153 1.85 15.33 3.01
N LYS A 154 1.79 14.52 4.08
CA LYS A 154 0.56 14.33 4.87
C LYS A 154 0.05 15.63 5.50
N GLU A 155 0.94 16.56 5.80
CA GLU A 155 0.61 17.87 6.40
C GLU A 155 -0.07 18.81 5.39
N ASN A 156 0.03 18.51 4.09
CA ASN A 156 -0.49 19.37 3.02
C ASN A 156 -1.84 18.92 2.46
N TYR A 157 -2.37 17.76 2.89
CA TYR A 157 -3.67 17.28 2.42
C TYR A 157 -4.79 18.24 2.84
N ARG A 158 -5.66 18.63 1.89
CA ARG A 158 -6.70 19.64 2.10
C ARG A 158 -8.10 19.13 1.88
N SER A 159 -8.29 18.20 0.92
CA SER A 159 -9.59 17.68 0.53
C SER A 159 -9.50 16.20 0.17
N THR A 160 -10.64 15.54 0.11
CA THR A 160 -10.77 14.23 -0.50
C THR A 160 -11.14 14.38 -1.97
N ASP A 161 -10.85 13.38 -2.78
CA ASP A 161 -11.22 13.34 -4.19
C ASP A 161 -12.71 13.03 -4.33
N ASP A 162 -13.47 13.91 -4.99
CA ASP A 162 -14.93 13.80 -5.16
C ASP A 162 -15.36 12.59 -6.00
N ARG A 163 -14.43 11.92 -6.69
CA ARG A 163 -14.69 10.66 -7.40
C ARG A 163 -14.87 9.46 -6.47
N LEU A 164 -14.58 9.62 -5.17
CA LEU A 164 -14.68 8.58 -4.16
C LEU A 164 -15.71 8.94 -3.08
N PRO A 165 -16.35 7.96 -2.41
CA PRO A 165 -16.24 6.52 -2.67
C PRO A 165 -16.93 6.09 -3.97
N LEU A 166 -16.52 4.95 -4.52
CA LEU A 166 -17.13 4.40 -5.75
C LEU A 166 -18.54 3.81 -5.51
N TYR A 167 -18.87 3.44 -4.28
CA TYR A 167 -20.15 2.85 -3.86
C TYR A 167 -20.36 2.97 -2.35
#